data_1df5b9dc59f9feb1362b1ed13d58347b
#
_entry.id   1df5b9dc59f9feb1362b1ed13d58347b
#
_cell.length_a   1.000
_cell.length_b   1.000
_cell.length_c   1.000
_cell.angle_alpha   90.00
_cell.angle_beta   90.00
_cell.angle_gamma   90.00
#
_symmetry.space_group_name_H-M   'P 1'
#
loop_
_entity.id
_entity.type
_entity.pdbx_description
1 polymer ?
#
loop_
_entity_poly.entity_id
_entity_poly.type
_entity_poly.pdbx_seq_one_letter_code
_entity_poly.pdbx_strand_id
1 'polypeptide(L)'
;MSNITSYAHIKHNQVSVNGEIVFQSNSSLTLIEFLSEAYKNLGISYPKFHKMDAQCKLGFLCAEFALKGTNFLTENNLSKTAIVLSNCASSLETDRVHQHSIDDKSNYFPSPAVFVYTLPNITIGELAIKHKITGENAFFVSEQLDADLLVNYTETLFQSNTKTAIVGWVEVDGANFEAFIFLTENTENINKSSIFKPLNQTNVITIYNQTIWTH
;
A
#
# COMPACT_ATOMS: atom_id res chain seq x y z
N MET A 1 7.33 -10.42 -20.33
CA MET A 1 8.25 -9.76 -19.36
C MET A 1 7.48 -8.69 -18.64
N SER A 2 7.50 -8.68 -17.31
CA SER A 2 6.73 -7.73 -16.51
C SER A 2 7.59 -6.52 -16.14
N ASN A 3 6.98 -5.35 -15.96
CA ASN A 3 7.69 -4.13 -15.68
C ASN A 3 7.03 -3.32 -14.57
N ILE A 4 7.86 -2.66 -13.76
CA ILE A 4 7.44 -1.65 -12.80
C ILE A 4 7.24 -0.35 -13.57
N THR A 5 6.05 0.23 -13.46
CA THR A 5 5.65 1.43 -14.21
C THR A 5 5.60 2.69 -13.36
N SER A 6 5.41 2.54 -12.05
CA SER A 6 5.44 3.63 -11.07
C SER A 6 5.65 3.04 -9.67
N TYR A 7 6.12 3.85 -8.73
CA TYR A 7 6.14 3.48 -7.31
C TYR A 7 6.00 4.72 -6.43
N ALA A 8 5.51 4.49 -5.21
CA ALA A 8 5.53 5.47 -4.13
C ALA A 8 6.14 4.86 -2.87
N HIS A 9 6.75 5.71 -2.06
CA HIS A 9 7.35 5.31 -0.80
C HIS A 9 7.03 6.38 0.25
N ILE A 10 6.48 5.97 1.38
CA ILE A 10 6.13 6.83 2.52
C ILE A 10 6.95 6.39 3.72
N LYS A 11 7.75 7.31 4.26
CA LYS A 11 8.59 7.09 5.45
C LYS A 11 9.03 8.44 6.02
N HIS A 12 9.31 8.52 7.31
CA HIS A 12 9.84 9.72 7.97
C HIS A 12 9.04 11.01 7.69
N ASN A 13 7.71 10.93 7.72
CA ASN A 13 6.79 12.03 7.37
C ASN A 13 7.04 12.65 5.98
N GLN A 14 7.49 11.82 5.04
CA GLN A 14 7.74 12.20 3.65
C GLN A 14 7.05 11.20 2.70
N VAL A 15 6.68 11.69 1.54
CA VAL A 15 6.15 10.88 0.42
C VAL A 15 7.05 11.10 -0.79
N SER A 16 7.58 10.04 -1.34
CA SER A 16 8.25 10.07 -2.63
C SER A 16 7.45 9.31 -3.69
N VAL A 17 7.53 9.77 -4.93
CA VAL A 17 6.99 9.08 -6.11
C VAL A 17 8.10 8.99 -7.14
N ASN A 18 8.38 7.78 -7.61
CA ASN A 18 9.44 7.49 -8.58
C ASN A 18 10.82 8.06 -8.18
N GLY A 19 11.10 8.11 -6.87
CA GLY A 19 12.37 8.60 -6.30
C GLY A 19 12.40 10.09 -5.98
N GLU A 20 11.37 10.86 -6.33
CA GLU A 20 11.28 12.30 -6.06
C GLU A 20 10.35 12.55 -4.86
N ILE A 21 10.78 13.37 -3.89
CA ILE A 21 9.93 13.78 -2.75
C ILE A 21 8.86 14.73 -3.28
N VAL A 22 7.60 14.28 -3.21
CA VAL A 22 6.43 15.04 -3.68
C VAL A 22 5.65 15.68 -2.53
N PHE A 23 5.86 15.22 -1.29
CA PHE A 23 5.27 15.81 -0.09
C PHE A 23 6.16 15.54 1.12
N GLN A 24 6.26 16.53 1.98
CA GLN A 24 6.96 16.44 3.27
C GLN A 24 6.22 17.30 4.28
N SER A 25 6.04 16.79 5.49
CA SER A 25 5.51 17.55 6.62
C SER A 25 6.52 17.65 7.77
N ASN A 26 6.12 18.34 8.83
CA ASN A 26 6.96 18.45 10.01
C ASN A 26 7.22 17.06 10.64
N SER A 27 8.48 16.73 10.93
CA SER A 27 8.90 15.47 11.53
C SER A 27 8.35 15.24 12.95
N SER A 28 7.84 16.28 13.63
CA SER A 28 7.21 16.16 14.95
C SER A 28 5.75 15.69 14.92
N LEU A 29 5.14 15.59 13.75
CA LEU A 29 3.76 15.12 13.62
C LEU A 29 3.65 13.63 13.93
N THR A 30 2.56 13.26 14.58
CA THR A 30 2.16 11.85 14.70
C THR A 30 1.82 11.28 13.33
N LEU A 31 1.86 9.95 13.20
CA LEU A 31 1.47 9.28 11.96
C LEU A 31 0.10 9.75 11.45
N ILE A 32 -0.91 9.83 12.32
CA ILE A 32 -2.28 10.20 11.93
C ILE A 32 -2.36 11.66 11.43
N GLU A 33 -1.63 12.58 12.04
CA GLU A 33 -1.55 13.97 11.58
C GLU A 33 -0.86 14.06 10.23
N PHE A 34 0.29 13.40 10.08
CA PHE A 34 0.99 13.31 8.80
C PHE A 34 0.11 12.74 7.68
N LEU A 35 -0.57 11.61 7.93
CA LEU A 35 -1.46 10.99 6.93
C LEU A 35 -2.63 11.92 6.55
N SER A 36 -3.13 12.72 7.52
CA SER A 36 -4.19 13.68 7.26
C SER A 36 -3.70 14.85 6.38
N GLU A 37 -2.47 15.31 6.58
CA GLU A 37 -1.85 16.34 5.72
C GLU A 37 -1.54 15.79 4.32
N ALA A 38 -0.96 14.58 4.23
CA ALA A 38 -0.67 13.91 2.97
C ALA A 38 -1.97 13.68 2.14
N TYR A 39 -3.07 13.30 2.80
CA TYR A 39 -4.37 13.15 2.15
C TYR A 39 -4.88 14.47 1.55
N LYS A 40 -4.76 15.58 2.29
CA LYS A 40 -5.12 16.92 1.77
C LYS A 40 -4.24 17.33 0.60
N ASN A 41 -2.93 17.08 0.68
CA ASN A 41 -1.98 17.37 -0.40
C ASN A 41 -2.27 16.56 -1.67
N LEU A 42 -2.68 15.31 -1.52
CA LEU A 42 -3.03 14.45 -2.65
C LEU A 42 -4.23 14.99 -3.44
N GLY A 43 -5.16 15.69 -2.76
CA GLY A 43 -6.28 16.40 -3.38
C GLY A 43 -7.41 15.50 -3.86
N ILE A 44 -7.53 14.29 -3.29
CA ILE A 44 -8.64 13.36 -3.59
C ILE A 44 -9.77 13.49 -2.58
N SER A 45 -10.97 13.08 -2.97
CA SER A 45 -12.13 13.00 -2.08
C SER A 45 -12.57 11.55 -1.91
N TYR A 46 -12.32 10.99 -0.71
CA TYR A 46 -12.77 9.66 -0.31
C TYR A 46 -13.15 9.66 1.18
N PRO A 47 -14.40 9.99 1.54
CA PRO A 47 -14.82 10.18 2.95
C PRO A 47 -14.55 8.99 3.85
N LYS A 48 -14.52 7.76 3.30
CA LYS A 48 -14.22 6.53 4.05
C LYS A 48 -12.80 6.53 4.61
N PHE A 49 -11.86 7.25 4.00
CA PHE A 49 -10.48 7.42 4.48
C PHE A 49 -10.41 7.79 5.96
N HIS A 50 -11.27 8.70 6.42
CA HIS A 50 -11.27 9.17 7.81
C HIS A 50 -11.64 8.08 8.83
N LYS A 51 -12.32 7.00 8.39
CA LYS A 51 -12.74 5.87 9.22
C LYS A 51 -11.74 4.72 9.24
N MET A 52 -10.75 4.72 8.35
CA MET A 52 -9.71 3.71 8.28
C MET A 52 -8.78 3.77 9.50
N ASP A 53 -8.18 2.65 9.87
CA ASP A 53 -7.08 2.61 10.81
C ASP A 53 -5.78 3.18 10.21
N ALA A 54 -4.71 3.21 11.00
CA ALA A 54 -3.42 3.77 10.57
C ALA A 54 -2.81 3.02 9.39
N GLN A 55 -2.83 1.67 9.43
CA GLN A 55 -2.27 0.83 8.37
C GLN A 55 -3.02 1.00 7.05
N CYS A 56 -4.35 0.97 7.10
CA CYS A 56 -5.16 1.19 5.90
C CYS A 56 -4.98 2.59 5.32
N LYS A 57 -4.92 3.64 6.16
CA LYS A 57 -4.64 5.00 5.69
C LYS A 57 -3.28 5.09 5.01
N LEU A 58 -2.25 4.49 5.61
CA LEU A 58 -0.89 4.51 5.10
C LEU A 58 -0.80 3.80 3.74
N GLY A 59 -1.28 2.55 3.66
CA GLY A 59 -1.29 1.76 2.42
C GLY A 59 -2.16 2.40 1.33
N PHE A 60 -3.35 2.89 1.70
CA PHE A 60 -4.23 3.59 0.79
C PHE A 60 -3.54 4.82 0.17
N LEU A 61 -2.94 5.69 0.98
CA LEU A 61 -2.26 6.89 0.47
C LEU A 61 -1.07 6.53 -0.40
N CYS A 62 -0.26 5.56 0.00
CA CYS A 62 0.89 5.13 -0.79
C CYS A 62 0.45 4.63 -2.18
N ALA A 63 -0.61 3.82 -2.25
CA ALA A 63 -1.18 3.37 -3.52
C ALA A 63 -1.73 4.52 -4.36
N GLU A 64 -2.46 5.47 -3.75
CA GLU A 64 -3.01 6.62 -4.45
C GLU A 64 -1.91 7.54 -5.02
N PHE A 65 -0.80 7.74 -4.28
CA PHE A 65 0.35 8.48 -4.79
C PHE A 65 1.03 7.75 -5.96
N ALA A 66 1.18 6.43 -5.90
CA ALA A 66 1.72 5.64 -7.00
C ALA A 66 0.83 5.67 -8.25
N LEU A 67 -0.49 5.72 -8.07
CA LEU A 67 -1.49 5.76 -9.14
C LEU A 67 -1.68 7.15 -9.76
N LYS A 68 -1.33 8.21 -9.02
CA LYS A 68 -1.61 9.60 -9.44
C LYS A 68 -0.93 9.93 -10.76
N GLY A 69 -1.72 10.41 -11.72
CA GLY A 69 -1.22 10.79 -13.05
C GLY A 69 -0.90 9.61 -13.97
N THR A 70 -1.23 8.39 -13.59
CA THR A 70 -1.07 7.20 -14.43
C THR A 70 -2.39 6.79 -15.08
N ASN A 71 -2.31 6.00 -16.14
CA ASN A 71 -3.45 5.29 -16.74
C ASN A 71 -3.43 3.79 -16.36
N PHE A 72 -2.88 3.47 -15.19
CA PHE A 72 -2.68 2.09 -14.74
C PHE A 72 -4.01 1.33 -14.57
N LEU A 73 -4.99 1.97 -13.93
CA LEU A 73 -6.33 1.40 -13.75
C LEU A 73 -7.27 1.91 -14.85
N THR A 74 -7.87 0.98 -15.60
CA THR A 74 -8.88 1.25 -16.62
C THR A 74 -10.06 0.31 -16.43
N GLU A 75 -11.26 0.67 -16.91
CA GLU A 75 -12.44 -0.19 -16.81
C GLU A 75 -12.21 -1.60 -17.41
N ASN A 76 -11.32 -1.71 -18.40
CA ASN A 76 -11.02 -2.96 -19.09
C ASN A 76 -10.07 -3.89 -18.32
N ASN A 77 -9.38 -3.39 -17.26
CA ASN A 77 -8.41 -4.19 -16.53
C ASN A 77 -8.73 -4.43 -15.05
N LEU A 78 -9.80 -3.87 -14.50
CA LEU A 78 -10.11 -3.96 -13.05
C LEU A 78 -10.29 -5.41 -12.57
N SER A 79 -10.88 -6.30 -13.39
CA SER A 79 -10.98 -7.73 -13.08
C SER A 79 -9.70 -8.53 -13.34
N LYS A 80 -8.69 -7.89 -13.91
CA LYS A 80 -7.37 -8.45 -14.22
C LYS A 80 -6.25 -7.73 -13.46
N THR A 81 -6.62 -6.88 -12.50
CA THR A 81 -5.69 -6.18 -11.62
C THR A 81 -5.62 -6.93 -10.30
N ALA A 82 -4.42 -7.35 -9.91
CA ALA A 82 -4.17 -7.94 -8.61
C ALA A 82 -3.74 -6.89 -7.58
N ILE A 83 -3.94 -7.19 -6.29
CA ILE A 83 -3.36 -6.43 -5.18
C ILE A 83 -2.60 -7.39 -4.28
N VAL A 84 -1.31 -7.20 -4.12
CA VAL A 84 -0.41 -8.08 -3.34
C VAL A 84 0.34 -7.22 -2.34
N LEU A 85 -0.02 -7.33 -1.07
CA LEU A 85 0.62 -6.56 0.00
C LEU A 85 1.27 -7.47 1.03
N SER A 86 2.24 -6.93 1.76
CA SER A 86 2.89 -7.61 2.87
C SER A 86 3.25 -6.64 3.99
N ASN A 87 3.45 -7.17 5.19
CA ASN A 87 4.03 -6.47 6.34
C ASN A 87 4.63 -7.47 7.36
N CYS A 88 5.18 -6.95 8.46
CA CYS A 88 5.67 -7.75 9.57
C CYS A 88 4.65 -7.84 10.71
N ALA A 89 4.10 -6.72 11.13
CA ALA A 89 3.25 -6.64 12.33
C ALA A 89 1.82 -7.15 12.14
N SER A 90 1.44 -7.62 10.94
CA SER A 90 0.05 -8.00 10.63
C SER A 90 -0.90 -6.83 10.94
N SER A 91 -1.92 -7.01 11.78
CA SER A 91 -2.87 -6.00 12.26
C SER A 91 -2.61 -5.57 13.71
N LEU A 92 -1.41 -5.80 14.24
CA LEU A 92 -1.08 -5.72 15.68
C LEU A 92 -1.50 -4.41 16.35
N GLU A 93 -1.36 -3.26 15.68
CA GLU A 93 -1.77 -1.96 16.24
C GLU A 93 -3.29 -1.90 16.49
N THR A 94 -4.07 -2.37 15.53
CA THR A 94 -5.53 -2.38 15.68
C THR A 94 -6.00 -3.50 16.62
N ASP A 95 -5.28 -4.63 16.66
CA ASP A 95 -5.53 -5.71 17.62
C ASP A 95 -5.36 -5.22 19.06
N ARG A 96 -4.32 -4.42 19.35
CA ARG A 96 -4.12 -3.78 20.66
C ARG A 96 -5.29 -2.85 21.03
N VAL A 97 -5.75 -2.03 20.07
CA VAL A 97 -6.92 -1.15 20.28
C VAL A 97 -8.20 -1.97 20.55
N HIS A 98 -8.40 -3.04 19.77
CA HIS A 98 -9.55 -3.93 19.97
C HIS A 98 -9.47 -4.63 21.31
N GLN A 99 -8.32 -5.19 21.68
CA GLN A 99 -8.11 -5.84 22.96
C GLN A 99 -8.44 -4.90 24.14
N HIS A 100 -8.00 -3.66 24.07
CA HIS A 100 -8.28 -2.65 25.10
C HIS A 100 -9.79 -2.41 25.31
N SER A 101 -10.59 -2.54 24.24
CA SER A 101 -12.04 -2.37 24.30
C SER A 101 -12.78 -3.51 24.99
N ILE A 102 -12.09 -4.64 25.25
CA ILE A 102 -12.67 -5.85 25.85
C ILE A 102 -11.97 -6.28 27.16
N ASP A 103 -10.94 -5.58 27.61
CA ASP A 103 -10.18 -5.90 28.82
C ASP A 103 -11.00 -5.75 30.09
N ASP A 104 -11.84 -4.72 30.17
CA ASP A 104 -12.72 -4.49 31.33
C ASP A 104 -14.02 -5.25 31.17
N LYS A 105 -14.17 -6.35 31.93
CA LYS A 105 -15.39 -7.18 31.94
C LYS A 105 -16.62 -6.44 32.47
N SER A 106 -16.43 -5.36 33.24
CA SER A 106 -17.53 -4.54 33.76
C SER A 106 -18.00 -3.47 32.78
N ASN A 107 -17.17 -3.18 31.77
CA ASN A 107 -17.38 -2.16 30.72
C ASN A 107 -17.04 -2.73 29.37
N TYR A 108 -17.69 -3.82 28.98
CA TYR A 108 -17.42 -4.58 27.76
C TYR A 108 -18.22 -4.04 26.57
N PHE A 109 -17.60 -3.18 25.77
CA PHE A 109 -18.22 -2.60 24.57
C PHE A 109 -17.27 -2.68 23.35
N PRO A 110 -17.08 -3.89 22.77
CA PRO A 110 -16.23 -4.03 21.58
C PRO A 110 -16.82 -3.22 20.42
N SER A 111 -15.95 -2.47 19.74
CA SER A 111 -16.32 -1.70 18.55
C SER A 111 -16.31 -2.58 17.31
N PRO A 112 -17.47 -2.85 16.65
CA PRO A 112 -17.47 -3.58 15.39
C PRO A 112 -16.65 -2.88 14.29
N ALA A 113 -16.57 -1.56 14.34
CA ALA A 113 -15.78 -0.78 13.41
C ALA A 113 -14.28 -1.01 13.58
N VAL A 114 -13.78 -1.12 14.82
CA VAL A 114 -12.38 -1.47 15.10
C VAL A 114 -12.11 -2.92 14.72
N PHE A 115 -13.04 -3.84 15.05
CA PHE A 115 -12.89 -5.26 14.74
C PHE A 115 -12.64 -5.53 13.23
N VAL A 116 -13.27 -4.80 12.34
CA VAL A 116 -13.06 -4.94 10.88
C VAL A 116 -11.59 -4.73 10.52
N TYR A 117 -10.88 -3.82 11.18
CA TYR A 117 -9.49 -3.49 10.91
C TYR A 117 -8.48 -4.39 11.64
N THR A 118 -8.92 -5.39 12.41
CA THR A 118 -8.05 -6.47 12.92
C THR A 118 -7.72 -7.53 11.86
N LEU A 119 -8.17 -7.33 10.63
CA LEU A 119 -7.84 -8.18 9.49
C LEU A 119 -6.73 -7.51 8.66
N PRO A 120 -5.53 -8.09 8.55
CA PRO A 120 -4.40 -7.43 7.89
C PRO A 120 -4.67 -7.14 6.40
N ASN A 121 -5.51 -7.93 5.74
CA ASN A 121 -5.88 -7.74 4.34
C ASN A 121 -6.97 -6.67 4.11
N ILE A 122 -7.44 -5.97 5.15
CA ILE A 122 -8.48 -4.95 4.98
C ILE A 122 -7.98 -3.77 4.12
N THR A 123 -6.69 -3.46 4.15
CA THR A 123 -6.07 -2.46 3.27
C THR A 123 -6.29 -2.80 1.80
N ILE A 124 -6.16 -4.07 1.43
CA ILE A 124 -6.49 -4.56 0.09
C ILE A 124 -7.97 -4.34 -0.22
N GLY A 125 -8.85 -4.67 0.74
CA GLY A 125 -10.29 -4.47 0.61
C GLY A 125 -10.67 -3.01 0.38
N GLU A 126 -10.04 -2.07 1.09
CA GLU A 126 -10.29 -0.64 0.92
C GLU A 126 -9.86 -0.13 -0.47
N LEU A 127 -8.69 -0.56 -0.96
CA LEU A 127 -8.23 -0.25 -2.33
C LEU A 127 -9.16 -0.87 -3.38
N ALA A 128 -9.54 -2.14 -3.20
CA ALA A 128 -10.42 -2.85 -4.10
C ALA A 128 -11.80 -2.17 -4.21
N ILE A 129 -12.39 -1.75 -3.08
CA ILE A 129 -13.67 -1.03 -3.05
C ILE A 129 -13.54 0.33 -3.74
N LYS A 130 -12.50 1.11 -3.42
CA LYS A 130 -12.26 2.44 -4.00
C LYS A 130 -12.17 2.39 -5.52
N HIS A 131 -11.37 1.46 -6.03
CA HIS A 131 -11.04 1.36 -7.45
C HIS A 131 -11.86 0.34 -8.21
N LYS A 132 -12.81 -0.36 -7.55
CA LYS A 132 -13.64 -1.43 -8.14
C LYS A 132 -12.79 -2.58 -8.72
N ILE A 133 -11.65 -2.86 -8.11
CA ILE A 133 -10.78 -3.97 -8.48
C ILE A 133 -11.43 -5.27 -8.01
N THR A 134 -11.55 -6.24 -8.91
CA THR A 134 -12.16 -7.56 -8.64
C THR A 134 -11.27 -8.73 -9.03
N GLY A 135 -9.99 -8.45 -9.30
CA GLY A 135 -8.99 -9.47 -9.58
C GLY A 135 -8.44 -10.13 -8.31
N GLU A 136 -7.37 -10.89 -8.48
CA GLU A 136 -6.72 -11.66 -7.42
C GLU A 136 -6.12 -10.76 -6.34
N ASN A 137 -6.05 -11.27 -5.12
CA ASN A 137 -5.39 -10.55 -4.04
C ASN A 137 -4.71 -11.51 -3.05
N ALA A 138 -3.63 -11.03 -2.42
CA ALA A 138 -2.93 -11.73 -1.36
C ALA A 138 -2.31 -10.76 -0.37
N PHE A 139 -2.31 -11.16 0.91
CA PHE A 139 -1.59 -10.46 1.96
C PHE A 139 -0.64 -11.43 2.64
N PHE A 140 0.65 -11.07 2.72
CA PHE A 140 1.69 -11.88 3.33
C PHE A 140 2.19 -11.24 4.62
N VAL A 141 2.61 -12.08 5.58
CA VAL A 141 3.32 -11.63 6.77
C VAL A 141 4.74 -12.18 6.69
N SER A 142 5.74 -11.29 6.73
CA SER A 142 7.16 -11.62 6.65
C SER A 142 7.97 -10.70 7.55
N GLU A 143 9.14 -11.11 8.00
CA GLU A 143 9.97 -10.34 8.95
C GLU A 143 10.41 -8.97 8.41
N GLN A 144 10.50 -8.84 7.10
CA GLN A 144 10.88 -7.61 6.38
C GLN A 144 10.32 -7.66 4.96
N LEU A 145 10.49 -6.58 4.19
CA LEU A 145 10.17 -6.58 2.76
C LEU A 145 10.88 -7.75 2.06
N ASP A 146 10.10 -8.75 1.67
CA ASP A 146 10.56 -9.89 0.89
C ASP A 146 10.27 -9.65 -0.59
N ALA A 147 11.24 -9.04 -1.27
CA ALA A 147 11.11 -8.71 -2.69
C ALA A 147 11.04 -9.97 -3.57
N ASP A 148 11.67 -11.08 -3.16
CA ASP A 148 11.64 -12.34 -3.90
C ASP A 148 10.24 -12.95 -3.86
N LEU A 149 9.65 -13.04 -2.67
CA LEU A 149 8.27 -13.50 -2.49
C LEU A 149 7.29 -12.66 -3.32
N LEU A 150 7.35 -11.33 -3.21
CA LEU A 150 6.42 -10.43 -3.91
C LEU A 150 6.56 -10.53 -5.42
N VAL A 151 7.79 -10.58 -5.95
CA VAL A 151 8.05 -10.72 -7.39
C VAL A 151 7.58 -12.06 -7.90
N ASN A 152 7.99 -13.16 -7.27
CA ASN A 152 7.65 -14.52 -7.72
C ASN A 152 6.14 -14.78 -7.67
N TYR A 153 5.46 -14.32 -6.62
CA TYR A 153 4.01 -14.43 -6.54
C TYR A 153 3.31 -13.63 -7.65
N THR A 154 3.73 -12.38 -7.87
CA THR A 154 3.18 -11.52 -8.92
C THR A 154 3.40 -12.11 -10.31
N GLU A 155 4.59 -12.63 -10.61
CA GLU A 155 4.88 -13.30 -11.89
C GLU A 155 4.02 -14.56 -12.07
N THR A 156 3.72 -15.30 -10.99
CA THR A 156 2.79 -16.44 -11.04
C THR A 156 1.38 -15.99 -11.41
N LEU A 157 0.90 -14.87 -10.86
CA LEU A 157 -0.39 -14.29 -11.22
C LEU A 157 -0.43 -13.85 -12.69
N PHE A 158 0.67 -13.31 -13.21
CA PHE A 158 0.78 -12.90 -14.63
C PHE A 158 0.79 -14.07 -15.61
N GLN A 159 1.08 -15.30 -15.17
CA GLN A 159 0.93 -16.50 -15.97
C GLN A 159 -0.54 -16.92 -16.15
N SER A 160 -1.45 -16.38 -15.36
CA SER A 160 -2.89 -16.59 -15.45
C SER A 160 -3.59 -15.45 -16.20
N ASN A 161 -4.68 -14.95 -15.69
CA ASN A 161 -5.47 -13.88 -16.32
C ASN A 161 -5.11 -12.46 -15.83
N THR A 162 -4.20 -12.33 -14.88
CA THR A 162 -3.75 -11.02 -14.33
C THR A 162 -2.93 -10.26 -15.36
N LYS A 163 -3.19 -8.96 -15.50
CA LYS A 163 -2.49 -8.08 -16.44
C LYS A 163 -1.70 -6.98 -15.74
N THR A 164 -2.21 -6.54 -14.60
CA THR A 164 -1.60 -5.48 -13.78
C THR A 164 -1.63 -5.88 -12.31
N ALA A 165 -0.70 -5.38 -11.50
CA ALA A 165 -0.70 -5.61 -10.07
C ALA A 165 -0.21 -4.39 -9.28
N ILE A 166 -0.90 -4.09 -8.18
CA ILE A 166 -0.48 -3.17 -7.13
C ILE A 166 0.22 -4.02 -6.08
N VAL A 167 1.51 -3.82 -5.88
CA VAL A 167 2.34 -4.71 -5.06
C VAL A 167 3.10 -3.88 -4.04
N GLY A 168 3.25 -4.36 -2.80
CA GLY A 168 4.05 -3.60 -1.86
C GLY A 168 4.10 -4.09 -0.43
N TRP A 169 4.69 -3.23 0.40
CA TRP A 169 4.92 -3.36 1.82
C TRP A 169 4.23 -2.22 2.56
N VAL A 170 3.48 -2.52 3.62
CA VAL A 170 2.74 -1.53 4.42
C VAL A 170 2.86 -1.88 5.90
N GLU A 171 3.81 -1.29 6.57
CA GLU A 171 4.13 -1.57 7.98
C GLU A 171 3.71 -0.42 8.89
N VAL A 172 3.08 -0.76 10.01
CA VAL A 172 2.83 0.14 11.15
C VAL A 172 3.05 -0.65 12.44
N ASP A 173 4.03 -0.23 13.26
CA ASP A 173 4.24 -0.72 14.61
C ASP A 173 4.62 0.45 15.52
N GLY A 174 3.66 0.99 16.23
CA GLY A 174 3.82 2.17 17.06
C GLY A 174 4.23 3.42 16.28
N ALA A 175 5.40 3.97 16.61
CA ALA A 175 5.96 5.12 15.92
C ALA A 175 6.69 4.77 14.62
N ASN A 176 6.96 3.48 14.40
CA ASN A 176 7.62 3.02 13.18
C ASN A 176 6.57 2.76 12.10
N PHE A 177 6.68 3.45 10.99
CA PHE A 177 5.81 3.24 9.85
C PHE A 177 6.54 3.40 8.54
N GLU A 178 6.14 2.60 7.58
CA GLU A 178 6.66 2.63 6.22
C GLU A 178 5.66 2.02 5.25
N ALA A 179 5.46 2.66 4.11
CA ALA A 179 4.77 2.03 2.99
C ALA A 179 5.55 2.21 1.71
N PHE A 180 5.77 1.11 1.03
CA PHE A 180 6.37 1.08 -0.30
C PHE A 180 5.45 0.30 -1.23
N ILE A 181 4.89 0.96 -2.23
CA ILE A 181 3.97 0.34 -3.21
C ILE A 181 4.48 0.64 -4.61
N PHE A 182 4.54 -0.38 -5.43
CA PHE A 182 4.86 -0.27 -6.85
C PHE A 182 3.76 -0.86 -7.73
N LEU A 183 3.58 -0.26 -8.89
CA LEU A 183 2.67 -0.68 -9.94
C LEU A 183 3.43 -1.51 -10.97
N THR A 184 2.92 -2.66 -11.35
CA THR A 184 3.56 -3.53 -12.32
C THR A 184 2.57 -4.08 -13.35
N GLU A 185 3.05 -4.24 -14.57
CA GLU A 185 2.24 -4.67 -15.71
C GLU A 185 2.93 -5.77 -16.51
N ASN A 186 2.15 -6.73 -17.00
CA ASN A 186 2.63 -7.75 -17.94
C ASN A 186 2.70 -7.18 -19.36
N THR A 187 3.86 -7.26 -20.00
CA THR A 187 4.32 -6.49 -21.17
C THR A 187 3.68 -6.77 -22.52
N GLU A 188 2.67 -7.60 -22.63
CA GLU A 188 2.08 -7.88 -23.95
C GLU A 188 1.52 -6.63 -24.66
N ASN A 189 1.30 -5.49 -23.95
CA ASN A 189 0.63 -4.30 -24.48
C ASN A 189 1.13 -2.94 -23.96
N ILE A 190 2.36 -2.81 -23.48
CA ILE A 190 2.82 -1.51 -22.93
C ILE A 190 3.41 -0.62 -24.02
N ASN A 191 2.97 0.62 -24.09
CA ASN A 191 3.71 1.70 -24.76
C ASN A 191 5.10 1.82 -24.11
N LYS A 192 6.16 1.56 -24.86
CA LYS A 192 7.56 1.58 -24.38
C LYS A 192 7.98 2.84 -23.62
N SER A 193 7.22 3.93 -23.72
CA SER A 193 7.48 5.21 -23.04
C SER A 193 7.10 5.21 -21.55
N SER A 194 6.39 4.20 -21.05
CA SER A 194 5.95 4.14 -19.63
C SER A 194 6.72 3.12 -18.78
N ILE A 195 7.72 2.42 -19.35
CA ILE A 195 8.48 1.40 -18.63
C ILE A 195 9.51 2.08 -17.73
N PHE A 196 9.36 1.89 -16.42
CA PHE A 196 10.34 2.38 -15.46
C PHE A 196 11.51 1.41 -15.27
N LYS A 197 11.23 0.14 -14.89
CA LYS A 197 12.24 -0.94 -14.73
C LYS A 197 11.60 -2.31 -14.92
N PRO A 198 12.35 -3.32 -15.42
CA PRO A 198 11.90 -4.71 -15.38
C PRO A 198 11.54 -5.17 -13.97
N LEU A 199 10.45 -5.95 -13.83
CA LEU A 199 10.06 -6.53 -12.55
C LEU A 199 11.04 -7.67 -12.21
N ASN A 200 11.87 -7.47 -11.20
CA ASN A 200 12.72 -8.49 -10.59
C ASN A 200 13.15 -8.02 -9.20
N GLN A 201 13.62 -8.96 -8.38
CA GLN A 201 14.05 -8.71 -7.01
C GLN A 201 15.07 -7.57 -6.90
N THR A 202 16.11 -7.57 -7.75
CA THR A 202 17.18 -6.56 -7.71
C THR A 202 16.63 -5.16 -7.94
N ASN A 203 15.73 -4.99 -8.91
CA ASN A 203 15.12 -3.70 -9.21
C ASN A 203 14.17 -3.24 -8.09
N VAL A 204 13.38 -4.15 -7.51
CA VAL A 204 12.51 -3.83 -6.36
C VAL A 204 13.35 -3.34 -5.18
N ILE A 205 14.40 -4.07 -4.80
CA ILE A 205 15.32 -3.64 -3.72
C ILE A 205 16.03 -2.33 -4.06
N THR A 206 16.43 -2.14 -5.31
CA THR A 206 17.10 -0.92 -5.75
C THR A 206 16.19 0.29 -5.58
N ILE A 207 14.94 0.24 -6.06
CA ILE A 207 14.00 1.38 -5.94
C ILE A 207 13.54 1.60 -4.48
N TYR A 208 13.42 0.53 -3.69
CA TYR A 208 13.13 0.63 -2.26
C TYR A 208 14.23 1.40 -1.51
N ASN A 209 15.49 1.17 -1.85
CA ASN A 209 16.65 1.81 -1.20
C ASN A 209 17.07 3.15 -1.83
N GLN A 210 16.51 3.52 -3.00
CA GLN A 210 16.93 4.73 -3.74
C GLN A 210 16.41 6.04 -3.16
N THR A 211 15.36 6.02 -2.35
CA THR A 211 14.78 7.26 -1.84
C THR A 211 15.72 7.89 -0.80
N ILE A 212 16.24 9.08 -1.12
CA ILE A 212 17.07 9.87 -0.20
C ILE A 212 16.10 10.62 0.72
N TRP A 213 16.00 10.15 1.96
CA TRP A 213 15.18 10.80 2.98
C TRP A 213 15.93 11.98 3.57
N THR A 214 15.32 13.16 3.61
CA THR A 214 15.87 14.32 4.32
C THR A 214 15.52 14.21 5.80
N HIS A 215 16.52 14.28 6.65
CA HIS A 215 16.38 14.22 8.12
C HIS A 215 16.00 15.57 8.72
#